data_855fc7e195682b662bee6b62efcbb9cd
#
_entry.id   855fc7e195682b662bee6b62efcbb9cd
#
_cell.length_a   1.000
_cell.length_b   1.000
_cell.length_c   1.000
_cell.angle_alpha   90.00
_cell.angle_beta   90.00
_cell.angle_gamma   90.00
#
_symmetry.space_group_name_H-M   'P 1'
#
loop_
_entity.id
_entity.type
_entity.pdbx_description
1 polymer ?
#
loop_
_entity_poly.entity_id
_entity_poly.type
_entity_poly.pdbx_seq_one_letter_code
_entity_poly.pdbx_strand_id
1 'polypeptide(L)'
;DGITLKQYMERRGRMDWRESLHFITQIMRGLSHAHSRGIIHRDIKPQNIMVLRDGSVKVADFGIACLQNAAQTMTQDALGSVHYISPEQARGEHIDARSDIYSAGVVLYEMLTGRLPFEGDSAVSVAIQHLSSVPLAPSEIREDVPKALELICMKAMCADINKRYASATAMLEDLENFRKDPELDLEYIREELSEKEDTEP
;
A
#
# COMPACT_ATOMS: atom_id res chain seq x y z
N ASP A 1 -1.63 -12.31 -21.49
CA ASP A 1 -1.77 -13.43 -20.56
C ASP A 1 -0.96 -13.18 -19.29
N GLY A 2 -1.65 -13.11 -18.16
CA GLY A 2 -1.06 -12.92 -16.84
C GLY A 2 -1.96 -13.45 -15.74
N ILE A 3 -1.52 -13.31 -14.50
CA ILE A 3 -2.29 -13.66 -13.32
C ILE A 3 -2.39 -12.42 -12.40
N THR A 4 -3.34 -12.43 -11.48
CA THR A 4 -3.40 -11.38 -10.47
C THR A 4 -2.22 -11.46 -9.50
N LEU A 5 -1.84 -10.35 -8.89
CA LEU A 5 -0.81 -10.34 -7.85
C LEU A 5 -1.21 -11.24 -6.68
N LYS A 6 -2.51 -11.31 -6.37
CA LYS A 6 -3.01 -12.23 -5.34
C LYS A 6 -2.68 -13.69 -5.68
N GLN A 7 -3.00 -14.13 -6.88
CA GLN A 7 -2.67 -15.48 -7.36
C GLN A 7 -1.16 -15.72 -7.39
N TYR A 8 -0.39 -14.71 -7.79
CA TYR A 8 1.05 -14.77 -7.81
C TYR A 8 1.63 -15.01 -6.41
N MET A 9 1.19 -14.23 -5.41
CA MET A 9 1.63 -14.38 -4.03
C MET A 9 1.25 -15.75 -3.45
N GLU A 10 0.04 -16.24 -3.73
CA GLU A 10 -0.42 -17.56 -3.30
C GLU A 10 0.44 -18.69 -3.88
N ARG A 11 0.84 -18.58 -5.14
CA ARG A 11 1.67 -19.60 -5.83
C ARG A 11 3.15 -19.49 -5.49
N ARG A 12 3.64 -18.25 -5.33
CA ARG A 12 5.05 -17.96 -5.08
C ARG A 12 5.45 -18.30 -3.64
N GLY A 13 4.51 -18.20 -2.71
CA GLY A 13 4.79 -18.26 -1.29
C GLY A 13 5.56 -17.03 -0.84
N ARG A 14 6.73 -17.21 -0.27
CA ARG A 14 7.57 -16.12 0.22
C ARG A 14 8.20 -15.32 -0.93
N MET A 15 7.91 -14.01 -0.97
CA MET A 15 8.55 -13.08 -1.90
C MET A 15 9.85 -12.51 -1.33
N ASP A 16 10.88 -12.38 -2.16
CA ASP A 16 12.08 -11.63 -1.85
C ASP A 16 11.77 -10.11 -1.86
N TRP A 17 12.43 -9.33 -1.03
CA TRP A 17 12.25 -7.89 -1.00
C TRP A 17 12.63 -7.21 -2.34
N ARG A 18 13.59 -7.79 -3.10
CA ARG A 18 13.96 -7.28 -4.43
C ARG A 18 12.82 -7.44 -5.42
N GLU A 19 12.14 -8.56 -5.38
CA GLU A 19 10.94 -8.81 -6.19
C GLU A 19 9.80 -7.86 -5.79
N SER A 20 9.60 -7.67 -4.48
CA SER A 20 8.62 -6.72 -3.95
C SER A 20 8.93 -5.29 -4.38
N LEU A 21 10.20 -4.88 -4.37
CA LEU A 21 10.64 -3.58 -4.86
C LEU A 21 10.33 -3.40 -6.34
N HIS A 22 10.61 -4.41 -7.16
CA HIS A 22 10.31 -4.39 -8.59
C HIS A 22 8.80 -4.20 -8.84
N PHE A 23 7.97 -4.92 -8.13
CA PHE A 23 6.52 -4.84 -8.29
C PHE A 23 5.95 -3.51 -7.81
N ILE A 24 6.33 -3.06 -6.62
CA ILE A 24 5.81 -1.80 -6.09
C ILE A 24 6.25 -0.60 -6.95
N THR A 25 7.45 -0.63 -7.48
CA THR A 25 7.95 0.43 -8.38
C THR A 25 7.07 0.56 -9.62
N GLN A 26 6.69 -0.56 -10.24
CA GLN A 26 5.81 -0.55 -11.40
C GLN A 26 4.38 -0.12 -11.05
N ILE A 27 3.85 -0.56 -9.90
CA ILE A 27 2.55 -0.12 -9.40
C ILE A 27 2.54 1.41 -9.23
N MET A 28 3.57 1.95 -8.59
CA MET A 28 3.66 3.40 -8.36
C MET A 28 3.84 4.20 -9.64
N ARG A 29 4.54 3.68 -10.64
CA ARG A 29 4.61 4.30 -11.98
C ARG A 29 3.23 4.37 -12.63
N GLY A 30 2.46 3.29 -12.57
CA GLY A 30 1.09 3.25 -13.08
C GLY A 30 0.18 4.25 -12.36
N LEU A 31 0.25 4.32 -11.05
CA LEU A 31 -0.50 5.28 -10.23
C LEU A 31 -0.08 6.72 -10.51
N SER A 32 1.20 7.01 -10.59
CA SER A 32 1.71 8.33 -10.93
C SER A 32 1.16 8.82 -12.28
N HIS A 33 1.14 7.95 -13.27
CA HIS A 33 0.58 8.24 -14.59
C HIS A 33 -0.92 8.53 -14.52
N ALA A 34 -1.70 7.71 -13.83
CA ALA A 34 -3.14 7.92 -13.67
C ALA A 34 -3.44 9.20 -12.90
N HIS A 35 -2.73 9.44 -11.79
CA HIS A 35 -2.90 10.64 -10.96
C HIS A 35 -2.58 11.92 -11.72
N SER A 36 -1.56 11.91 -12.60
CA SER A 36 -1.24 13.07 -13.46
C SER A 36 -2.37 13.46 -14.41
N ARG A 37 -3.29 12.55 -14.66
CA ARG A 37 -4.50 12.75 -15.48
C ARG A 37 -5.78 12.95 -14.66
N GLY A 38 -5.64 13.14 -13.34
CA GLY A 38 -6.76 13.32 -12.44
C GLY A 38 -7.56 12.05 -12.13
N ILE A 39 -7.00 10.88 -12.41
CA ILE A 39 -7.66 9.59 -12.17
C ILE A 39 -7.16 9.00 -10.86
N ILE A 40 -8.07 8.76 -9.92
CA ILE A 40 -7.83 8.06 -8.66
C ILE A 40 -8.43 6.66 -8.79
N HIS A 41 -7.65 5.63 -8.44
CA HIS A 41 -8.10 4.25 -8.58
C HIS A 41 -9.20 3.87 -7.58
N ARG A 42 -8.99 4.18 -6.30
CA ARG A 42 -9.89 3.96 -5.15
C ARG A 42 -9.98 2.53 -4.63
N ASP A 43 -9.48 1.54 -5.35
CA ASP A 43 -9.55 0.12 -4.95
C ASP A 43 -8.26 -0.64 -5.30
N ILE A 44 -7.12 -0.10 -4.88
CA ILE A 44 -5.81 -0.76 -5.02
C ILE A 44 -5.73 -1.93 -4.06
N LYS A 45 -5.59 -3.12 -4.63
CA LYS A 45 -5.45 -4.41 -3.91
C LYS A 45 -4.83 -5.44 -4.85
N PRO A 46 -4.28 -6.55 -4.34
CA PRO A 46 -3.63 -7.56 -5.18
C PRO A 46 -4.51 -8.16 -6.28
N GLN A 47 -5.82 -8.20 -6.09
CA GLN A 47 -6.78 -8.69 -7.09
C GLN A 47 -6.89 -7.76 -8.31
N ASN A 48 -6.55 -6.49 -8.16
CA ASN A 48 -6.61 -5.47 -9.22
C ASN A 48 -5.22 -5.15 -9.81
N ILE A 49 -4.24 -5.97 -9.53
CA ILE A 49 -2.87 -5.85 -10.06
C ILE A 49 -2.57 -7.11 -10.85
N MET A 50 -2.12 -6.93 -12.09
CA MET A 50 -1.79 -8.02 -13.00
C MET A 50 -0.28 -8.20 -13.11
N VAL A 51 0.17 -9.43 -12.94
CA VAL A 51 1.56 -9.85 -13.18
C VAL A 51 1.59 -10.59 -14.51
N LEU A 52 2.32 -10.04 -15.48
CA LEU A 52 2.42 -10.58 -16.82
C LEU A 52 3.59 -11.58 -16.93
N ARG A 53 3.58 -12.39 -18.00
CA ARG A 53 4.60 -13.43 -18.20
C ARG A 53 6.03 -12.89 -18.34
N ASP A 54 6.19 -11.66 -18.83
CA ASP A 54 7.48 -10.99 -18.96
C ASP A 54 7.99 -10.37 -17.64
N GLY A 55 7.24 -10.55 -16.53
CA GLY A 55 7.56 -9.99 -15.22
C GLY A 55 7.09 -8.55 -15.03
N SER A 56 6.45 -7.94 -16.02
CA SER A 56 5.85 -6.61 -15.88
C SER A 56 4.58 -6.67 -15.04
N VAL A 57 4.29 -5.57 -14.36
CA VAL A 57 3.14 -5.44 -13.46
C VAL A 57 2.29 -4.27 -13.91
N LYS A 58 0.99 -4.47 -13.97
CA LYS A 58 0.02 -3.45 -14.39
C LYS A 58 -1.13 -3.34 -13.39
N VAL A 59 -1.54 -2.13 -13.13
CA VAL A 59 -2.75 -1.85 -12.36
C VAL A 59 -3.97 -1.91 -13.29
N ALA A 60 -4.97 -2.67 -12.88
CA ALA A 60 -6.19 -2.89 -13.63
C ALA A 60 -7.42 -2.27 -12.95
N ASP A 61 -8.55 -2.23 -13.65
CA ASP A 61 -9.87 -1.84 -13.13
C ASP A 61 -9.96 -0.40 -12.58
N PHE A 62 -9.29 0.55 -13.25
CA PHE A 62 -9.45 1.97 -12.99
C PHE A 62 -10.90 2.44 -13.22
N GLY A 63 -11.48 3.13 -12.23
CA GLY A 63 -12.74 3.86 -12.37
C GLY A 63 -14.04 3.06 -12.25
N ILE A 64 -13.99 1.73 -12.16
CA ILE A 64 -15.20 0.89 -12.01
C ILE A 64 -15.71 0.92 -10.56
N ALA A 65 -14.82 1.01 -9.59
CA ALA A 65 -15.15 0.98 -8.16
C ALA A 65 -15.97 2.19 -7.68
N CYS A 66 -15.85 3.33 -8.33
CA CYS A 66 -16.56 4.56 -7.92
C CYS A 66 -18.08 4.49 -8.12
N LEU A 67 -18.56 3.71 -9.09
CA LEU A 67 -19.99 3.54 -9.38
C LEU A 67 -20.64 2.42 -8.57
N GLN A 68 -19.86 1.46 -8.11
CA GLN A 68 -20.35 0.29 -7.37
C GLN A 68 -20.44 0.50 -5.87
N ASN A 69 -19.59 1.33 -5.28
CA ASN A 69 -19.55 1.56 -3.83
C ASN A 69 -20.76 2.31 -3.25
N ALA A 70 -21.59 2.94 -4.09
CA ALA A 70 -22.81 3.60 -3.64
C ALA A 70 -23.98 2.64 -3.41
N ALA A 71 -23.89 1.38 -3.83
CA ALA A 71 -25.01 0.44 -3.85
C ALA A 71 -24.70 -0.95 -3.26
N GLN A 72 -23.47 -1.26 -2.85
CA GLN A 72 -23.11 -2.59 -2.36
C GLN A 72 -22.83 -2.63 -0.86
N THR A 73 -23.85 -2.95 -0.14
CA THR A 73 -23.81 -3.51 1.21
C THR A 73 -23.26 -4.94 1.14
N MET A 74 -22.10 -5.18 1.80
CA MET A 74 -21.71 -6.47 2.36
C MET A 74 -21.59 -7.67 1.40
N THR A 75 -20.88 -7.56 0.30
CA THR A 75 -20.43 -8.73 -0.47
C THR A 75 -19.03 -9.19 -0.02
N GLN A 76 -18.66 -10.44 -0.33
CA GLN A 76 -17.32 -10.99 -0.07
C GLN A 76 -16.20 -10.09 -0.64
N ASP A 77 -16.46 -9.36 -1.74
CA ASP A 77 -15.53 -8.40 -2.32
C ASP A 77 -15.30 -7.17 -1.44
N ALA A 78 -16.34 -6.72 -0.72
CA ALA A 78 -16.20 -5.63 0.24
C ALA A 78 -15.31 -6.04 1.44
N LEU A 79 -15.40 -7.29 1.90
CA LEU A 79 -14.54 -7.83 2.94
C LEU A 79 -13.07 -7.89 2.49
N GLY A 80 -12.81 -8.29 1.25
CA GLY A 80 -11.46 -8.30 0.67
C GLY A 80 -10.85 -6.91 0.55
N SER A 81 -11.64 -5.91 0.17
CA SER A 81 -11.19 -4.52 0.00
C SER A 81 -10.88 -3.82 1.30
N VAL A 82 -11.55 -4.15 2.41
CA VAL A 82 -11.34 -3.49 3.71
C VAL A 82 -9.92 -3.64 4.24
N HIS A 83 -9.20 -4.69 3.86
CA HIS A 83 -7.81 -4.90 4.25
C HIS A 83 -6.85 -3.86 3.66
N TYR A 84 -7.26 -3.15 2.60
CA TYR A 84 -6.44 -2.22 1.83
C TYR A 84 -6.96 -0.79 1.83
N ILE A 85 -8.11 -0.50 2.46
CA ILE A 85 -8.70 0.84 2.44
C ILE A 85 -7.88 1.84 3.27
N SER A 86 -7.87 3.09 2.81
CA SER A 86 -7.26 4.18 3.57
C SER A 86 -8.14 4.60 4.78
N PRO A 87 -7.53 5.22 5.81
CA PRO A 87 -8.29 5.76 6.93
C PRO A 87 -9.39 6.73 6.51
N GLU A 88 -9.12 7.62 5.56
CA GLU A 88 -10.10 8.58 5.03
C GLU A 88 -11.25 7.89 4.30
N GLN A 89 -11.00 6.80 3.58
CA GLN A 89 -12.07 5.97 2.99
C GLN A 89 -12.93 5.29 4.07
N ALA A 90 -12.29 4.77 5.11
CA ALA A 90 -12.99 4.14 6.24
C ALA A 90 -13.90 5.13 6.97
N ARG A 91 -13.54 6.42 7.03
CA ARG A 91 -14.36 7.49 7.60
C ARG A 91 -15.44 8.02 6.65
N GLY A 92 -15.44 7.63 5.38
CA GLY A 92 -16.32 8.20 4.37
C GLY A 92 -16.01 9.64 4.00
N GLU A 93 -14.78 10.07 4.21
CA GLU A 93 -14.30 11.43 3.89
C GLU A 93 -14.01 11.58 2.39
N HIS A 94 -13.78 12.81 1.97
CA HIS A 94 -13.30 13.10 0.62
C HIS A 94 -11.91 12.50 0.44
N ILE A 95 -11.71 11.76 -0.65
CA ILE A 95 -10.45 11.09 -0.97
C ILE A 95 -9.74 11.76 -2.14
N ASP A 96 -8.42 11.67 -2.14
CA ASP A 96 -7.55 12.11 -3.23
C ASP A 96 -6.54 11.00 -3.59
N ALA A 97 -5.53 11.34 -4.39
CA ALA A 97 -4.50 10.41 -4.84
C ALA A 97 -3.74 9.72 -3.67
N ARG A 98 -3.67 10.35 -2.50
CA ARG A 98 -2.97 9.81 -1.33
C ARG A 98 -3.66 8.57 -0.74
N SER A 99 -4.96 8.36 -1.00
CA SER A 99 -5.64 7.12 -0.65
C SER A 99 -5.10 5.91 -1.43
N ASP A 100 -4.81 6.08 -2.71
CA ASP A 100 -4.17 5.03 -3.51
C ASP A 100 -2.74 4.71 -3.00
N ILE A 101 -2.02 5.73 -2.53
CA ILE A 101 -0.68 5.56 -1.96
C ILE A 101 -0.73 4.71 -0.69
N TYR A 102 -1.70 4.96 0.18
CA TYR A 102 -1.92 4.14 1.38
C TYR A 102 -2.19 2.68 1.01
N SER A 103 -3.10 2.44 0.11
CA SER A 103 -3.47 1.09 -0.34
C SER A 103 -2.28 0.37 -0.99
N ALA A 104 -1.48 1.08 -1.80
CA ALA A 104 -0.23 0.56 -2.36
C ALA A 104 0.79 0.22 -1.26
N GLY A 105 0.85 1.01 -0.20
CA GLY A 105 1.66 0.73 1.00
C GLY A 105 1.24 -0.58 1.68
N VAL A 106 -0.06 -0.83 1.80
CA VAL A 106 -0.59 -2.11 2.35
C VAL A 106 -0.20 -3.29 1.46
N VAL A 107 -0.29 -3.14 0.14
CA VAL A 107 0.17 -4.16 -0.81
C VAL A 107 1.66 -4.44 -0.65
N LEU A 108 2.49 -3.40 -0.53
CA LEU A 108 3.92 -3.55 -0.28
C LEU A 108 4.19 -4.28 1.05
N TYR A 109 3.48 -3.92 2.10
CA TYR A 109 3.58 -4.59 3.40
C TYR A 109 3.31 -6.09 3.28
N GLU A 110 2.23 -6.46 2.61
CA GLU A 110 1.86 -7.87 2.38
C GLU A 110 2.91 -8.62 1.55
N MET A 111 3.44 -7.99 0.49
CA MET A 111 4.53 -8.58 -0.29
C MET A 111 5.80 -8.79 0.53
N LEU A 112 6.17 -7.83 1.37
CA LEU A 112 7.39 -7.89 2.19
C LEU A 112 7.28 -8.91 3.34
N THR A 113 6.11 -9.02 3.95
CA THR A 113 5.93 -9.81 5.20
C THR A 113 5.22 -11.13 5.00
N GLY A 114 4.45 -11.27 3.92
CA GLY A 114 3.53 -12.40 3.71
C GLY A 114 2.26 -12.30 4.56
N ARG A 115 2.02 -11.17 5.24
CA ARG A 115 0.86 -10.94 6.10
C ARG A 115 0.22 -9.59 5.79
N LEU A 116 -1.08 -9.51 6.07
CA LEU A 116 -1.76 -8.22 6.14
C LEU A 116 -1.34 -7.46 7.40
N PRO A 117 -1.27 -6.10 7.34
CA PRO A 117 -0.92 -5.30 8.52
C PRO A 117 -1.98 -5.39 9.61
N PHE A 118 -3.24 -5.54 9.22
CA PHE A 118 -4.38 -5.64 10.14
C PHE A 118 -5.29 -6.79 9.73
N GLU A 119 -5.72 -7.56 10.71
CA GLU A 119 -6.66 -8.66 10.56
C GLU A 119 -7.68 -8.63 11.70
N GLY A 120 -8.86 -9.19 11.46
CA GLY A 120 -9.93 -9.23 12.45
C GLY A 120 -11.11 -10.07 11.98
N ASP A 121 -12.05 -10.30 12.88
CA ASP A 121 -13.21 -11.17 12.66
C ASP A 121 -14.29 -10.53 11.77
N SER A 122 -14.23 -9.21 11.57
CA SER A 122 -15.20 -8.48 10.77
C SER A 122 -14.52 -7.34 9.98
N ALA A 123 -15.20 -6.89 8.91
CA ALA A 123 -14.78 -5.73 8.15
C ALA A 123 -14.68 -4.47 9.02
N VAL A 124 -15.60 -4.30 9.97
CA VAL A 124 -15.61 -3.16 10.91
C VAL A 124 -14.38 -3.17 11.80
N SER A 125 -14.01 -4.33 12.37
CA SER A 125 -12.81 -4.44 13.22
C SER A 125 -11.52 -4.12 12.46
N VAL A 126 -11.40 -4.56 11.22
CA VAL A 126 -10.25 -4.23 10.36
C VAL A 126 -10.22 -2.74 10.01
N ALA A 127 -11.38 -2.16 9.65
CA ALA A 127 -11.48 -0.73 9.35
C ALA A 127 -11.05 0.13 10.54
N ILE A 128 -11.46 -0.22 11.76
CA ILE A 128 -11.06 0.48 12.99
C ILE A 128 -9.55 0.43 13.19
N GLN A 129 -8.90 -0.69 12.91
CA GLN A 129 -7.45 -0.80 13.01
C GLN A 129 -6.73 0.13 12.04
N HIS A 130 -7.23 0.31 10.80
CA HIS A 130 -6.69 1.29 9.86
C HIS A 130 -6.77 2.73 10.38
N LEU A 131 -7.76 3.03 11.21
CA LEU A 131 -7.96 4.36 11.79
C LEU A 131 -7.04 4.66 12.97
N SER A 132 -6.76 3.67 13.81
CA SER A 132 -6.22 3.90 15.16
C SER A 132 -5.02 3.03 15.54
N SER A 133 -4.67 2.02 14.75
CA SER A 133 -3.60 1.09 15.10
C SER A 133 -2.35 1.31 14.24
N VAL A 134 -1.18 1.04 14.82
CA VAL A 134 0.10 0.99 14.10
C VAL A 134 0.45 -0.48 13.91
N PRO A 135 0.72 -0.94 12.68
CA PRO A 135 1.08 -2.33 12.46
C PRO A 135 2.52 -2.61 12.93
N LEU A 136 2.85 -3.88 13.12
CA LEU A 136 4.23 -4.29 13.32
C LEU A 136 5.08 -3.80 12.12
N ALA A 137 6.30 -3.34 12.40
CA ALA A 137 7.22 -3.00 11.33
C ALA A 137 7.58 -4.27 10.52
N PRO A 138 7.72 -4.18 9.20
CA PRO A 138 8.04 -5.34 8.37
C PRO A 138 9.24 -6.15 8.83
N SER A 139 10.30 -5.51 9.34
CA SER A 139 11.50 -6.19 9.87
C SER A 139 11.25 -6.98 11.16
N GLU A 140 10.20 -6.66 11.91
CA GLU A 140 9.78 -7.45 13.09
C GLU A 140 9.17 -8.80 12.69
N ILE A 141 8.70 -8.91 11.45
CA ILE A 141 8.15 -10.15 10.89
C ILE A 141 9.20 -10.89 10.07
N ARG A 142 10.01 -10.16 9.29
CA ARG A 142 11.08 -10.71 8.44
C ARG A 142 12.32 -9.85 8.54
N GLU A 143 13.36 -10.40 9.17
CA GLU A 143 14.62 -9.71 9.44
C GLU A 143 15.39 -9.26 8.20
N ASP A 144 15.17 -9.92 7.05
CA ASP A 144 15.83 -9.62 5.79
C ASP A 144 15.26 -8.39 5.04
N VAL A 145 14.20 -7.79 5.54
CA VAL A 145 13.64 -6.57 4.96
C VAL A 145 14.58 -5.38 5.20
N PRO A 146 15.08 -4.71 4.16
CA PRO A 146 15.94 -3.56 4.32
C PRO A 146 15.25 -2.41 5.05
N LYS A 147 15.97 -1.72 5.92
CA LYS A 147 15.42 -0.64 6.75
C LYS A 147 14.82 0.50 5.92
N ALA A 148 15.47 0.91 4.85
CA ALA A 148 14.96 1.97 3.98
C ALA A 148 13.63 1.57 3.31
N LEU A 149 13.52 0.34 2.84
CA LEU A 149 12.27 -0.14 2.22
C LEU A 149 11.13 -0.25 3.25
N GLU A 150 11.43 -0.67 4.47
CA GLU A 150 10.49 -0.64 5.59
C GLU A 150 9.97 0.78 5.86
N LEU A 151 10.88 1.77 5.92
CA LEU A 151 10.51 3.16 6.16
C LEU A 151 9.62 3.73 5.05
N ILE A 152 9.91 3.41 3.79
CA ILE A 152 9.06 3.79 2.66
C ILE A 152 7.66 3.18 2.81
N CYS A 153 7.58 1.91 3.15
CA CYS A 153 6.32 1.21 3.39
C CYS A 153 5.51 1.88 4.52
N MET A 154 6.14 2.14 5.64
CA MET A 154 5.49 2.74 6.81
C MET A 154 5.05 4.18 6.56
N LYS A 155 5.83 4.97 5.81
CA LYS A 155 5.41 6.31 5.39
C LYS A 155 4.19 6.27 4.48
N ALA A 156 4.17 5.38 3.50
CA ALA A 156 3.01 5.20 2.62
C ALA A 156 1.74 4.84 3.40
N MET A 157 1.86 4.05 4.46
CA MET A 157 0.78 3.60 5.34
C MET A 157 0.50 4.55 6.51
N CYS A 158 1.04 5.76 6.52
CA CYS A 158 0.78 6.70 7.61
C CYS A 158 -0.71 7.06 7.66
N ALA A 159 -1.35 6.87 8.82
CA ALA A 159 -2.76 7.18 9.00
C ALA A 159 -3.03 8.69 8.85
N ASP A 160 -2.11 9.53 9.33
CA ASP A 160 -2.13 10.96 9.08
C ASP A 160 -1.76 11.23 7.61
N ILE A 161 -2.74 11.68 6.85
CA ILE A 161 -2.60 11.95 5.41
C ILE A 161 -1.52 13.00 5.11
N ASN A 162 -1.27 13.93 6.03
CA ASN A 162 -0.27 14.98 5.87
C ASN A 162 1.17 14.48 6.10
N LYS A 163 1.34 13.35 6.80
CA LYS A 163 2.62 12.68 7.01
C LYS A 163 2.90 11.58 5.98
N ARG A 164 1.89 11.20 5.22
CA ARG A 164 2.01 10.26 4.11
C ARG A 164 2.71 10.93 2.93
N TYR A 165 3.20 10.16 1.95
CA TYR A 165 3.70 10.72 0.70
C TYR A 165 2.65 11.64 0.06
N ALA A 166 3.09 12.83 -0.35
CA ALA A 166 2.21 13.83 -0.96
C ALA A 166 1.76 13.42 -2.38
N SER A 167 2.53 12.58 -3.06
CA SER A 167 2.23 12.10 -4.40
C SER A 167 2.85 10.73 -4.65
N ALA A 168 2.32 10.01 -5.64
CA ALA A 168 2.93 8.76 -6.10
C ALA A 168 4.35 8.98 -6.63
N THR A 169 4.60 10.11 -7.26
CA THR A 169 5.94 10.50 -7.74
C THR A 169 6.93 10.64 -6.58
N ALA A 170 6.52 11.23 -5.46
CA ALA A 170 7.39 11.36 -4.28
C ALA A 170 7.78 9.99 -3.70
N MET A 171 6.83 9.06 -3.60
CA MET A 171 7.14 7.69 -3.18
C MET A 171 8.04 6.97 -4.18
N LEU A 172 7.77 7.14 -5.47
CA LEU A 172 8.56 6.54 -6.54
C LEU A 172 10.01 7.02 -6.51
N GLU A 173 10.24 8.29 -6.21
CA GLU A 173 11.58 8.87 -6.06
C GLU A 173 12.37 8.18 -4.94
N ASP A 174 11.78 7.97 -3.78
CA ASP A 174 12.43 7.24 -2.68
C ASP A 174 12.70 5.77 -3.05
N LEU A 175 11.77 5.11 -3.74
CA LEU A 175 11.97 3.74 -4.23
C LEU A 175 13.14 3.64 -5.23
N GLU A 176 13.24 4.58 -6.16
CA GLU A 176 14.33 4.63 -7.14
C GLU A 176 15.69 4.95 -6.49
N ASN A 177 15.71 5.85 -5.52
CA ASN A 177 16.93 6.17 -4.76
C ASN A 177 17.38 4.96 -3.94
N PHE A 178 16.46 4.24 -3.31
CA PHE A 178 16.77 3.00 -2.61
C PHE A 178 17.29 1.92 -3.55
N ARG A 179 16.71 1.77 -4.73
CA ARG A 179 17.17 0.80 -5.73
C ARG A 179 18.62 1.05 -6.15
N LYS A 180 19.01 2.31 -6.27
CA LYS A 180 20.39 2.71 -6.63
C LYS A 180 21.37 2.52 -5.49
N ASP A 181 20.92 2.72 -4.25
CA ASP A 181 21.72 2.61 -3.03
C ASP A 181 20.92 1.91 -1.94
N PRO A 182 21.00 0.57 -1.83
CA PRO A 182 20.28 -0.20 -0.80
C PRO A 182 20.69 0.12 0.64
N GLU A 183 21.82 0.76 0.84
CA GLU A 183 22.31 1.23 2.16
C GLU A 183 21.84 2.67 2.47
N LEU A 184 21.00 3.24 1.63
CA LEU A 184 20.46 4.60 1.80
C LEU A 184 19.79 4.73 3.16
N ASP A 185 20.14 5.78 3.89
CA ASP A 185 19.46 6.16 5.12
C ASP A 185 18.38 7.22 4.82
N LEU A 186 17.13 6.84 4.98
CA LEU A 186 15.99 7.74 4.89
C LEU A 186 15.67 8.32 6.26
N GLU A 187 16.63 9.04 6.84
CA GLU A 187 16.52 9.61 8.19
C GLU A 187 15.31 10.53 8.33
N TYR A 188 14.99 11.31 7.30
CA TYR A 188 13.83 12.20 7.33
C TYR A 188 12.51 11.45 7.60
N ILE A 189 12.33 10.24 7.07
CA ILE A 189 11.14 9.42 7.34
C ILE A 189 11.15 8.96 8.80
N ARG A 190 12.30 8.56 9.30
CA ARG A 190 12.45 8.12 10.69
C ARG A 190 12.07 9.22 11.67
N GLU A 191 12.53 10.43 11.40
CA GLU A 191 12.18 11.62 12.20
C GLU A 191 10.68 11.91 12.15
N GLU A 192 10.08 11.96 10.96
CA GLU A 192 8.63 12.19 10.79
C GLU A 192 7.77 11.13 11.50
N LEU A 193 8.21 9.87 11.53
CA LEU A 193 7.48 8.80 12.20
C LEU A 193 7.66 8.85 13.72
N SER A 194 8.81 9.31 14.22
CA SER A 194 9.10 9.39 15.66
C SER A 194 8.43 10.57 16.36
N GLU A 195 8.17 11.68 15.66
CA GLU A 195 7.47 12.86 16.23
C GLU A 195 6.05 12.58 16.76
N LYS A 196 5.53 11.36 16.60
CA LYS A 196 4.23 10.96 17.16
C LYS A 196 4.27 10.56 18.63
N GLU A 197 5.43 10.23 19.17
CA GLU A 197 5.55 9.78 20.55
C GLU A 197 5.55 10.92 21.58
N ASP A 198 5.82 12.15 21.13
CA ASP A 198 5.97 13.32 22.01
C ASP A 198 4.73 14.23 22.14
N THR A 199 3.60 13.89 21.50
CA THR A 199 2.41 14.77 21.48
C THR A 199 1.15 14.22 22.16
N GLU A 200 1.25 13.21 22.99
CA GLU A 200 0.14 12.87 23.90
C GLU A 200 0.48 13.35 25.32
N PRO A 201 -0.33 14.27 25.91
CA PRO A 201 -0.23 14.68 27.30
C PRO A 201 -0.74 13.61 28.27
#